data_ff36aa894a2d57e01ddffa9a6d4a394e
#
_entry.id   ff36aa894a2d57e01ddffa9a6d4a394e
#
_cell.length_a   1.000
_cell.length_b   1.000
_cell.length_c   1.000
_cell.angle_alpha   90.00
_cell.angle_beta   90.00
_cell.angle_gamma   90.00
#
_symmetry.space_group_name_H-M   'P 1'
#
loop_
_entity.id
_entity.type
_entity.pdbx_description
1 polymer ?
#
loop_
_entity_poly.entity_id
_entity_poly.type
_entity_poly.pdbx_seq_one_letter_code
_entity_poly.pdbx_strand_id
1 'polypeptide(L)'
;MPKLTASEQTEFLSTPGILMRIACLRADGSPLITPIWFIHHENAIYFTPRAQSEWLGCLRQDSRIGLCIDEQDLPYRKVIIEGQAELIHDLGEDDLWRDLYRQIAGRYVPADAAEAYVQNTIDQERALWCVPLTGSTVKSWRMPLDGEPANGIWHQRYYAPGTHFSDS
;
A
#
# COMPACT_ATOMS: atom_id res chain seq x y z
N MET A 1 -14.97 -15.47 -2.11
CA MET A 1 -13.91 -15.15 -3.10
C MET A 1 -12.62 -15.84 -2.74
N PRO A 2 -11.88 -16.39 -3.73
CA PRO A 2 -10.57 -16.98 -3.49
C PRO A 2 -9.62 -15.99 -2.83
N LYS A 3 -8.86 -16.44 -1.85
CA LYS A 3 -7.75 -15.66 -1.29
C LYS A 3 -6.55 -15.79 -2.22
N LEU A 4 -5.72 -14.76 -2.30
CA LEU A 4 -4.41 -14.92 -2.93
C LEU A 4 -3.56 -15.87 -2.09
N THR A 5 -2.88 -16.80 -2.75
CA THR A 5 -1.78 -17.54 -2.12
C THR A 5 -0.62 -16.59 -1.78
N ALA A 6 0.32 -17.00 -0.95
CA ALA A 6 1.48 -16.17 -0.62
C ALA A 6 2.28 -15.77 -1.87
N SER A 7 2.40 -16.68 -2.85
CA SER A 7 3.08 -16.41 -4.13
C SER A 7 2.32 -15.38 -4.95
N GLU A 8 1.00 -15.56 -5.15
CA GLU A 8 0.16 -14.60 -5.88
C GLU A 8 0.17 -13.21 -5.22
N GLN A 9 0.16 -13.16 -3.89
CA GLN A 9 0.23 -11.89 -3.16
C GLN A 9 1.56 -11.18 -3.39
N THR A 10 2.68 -11.90 -3.30
CA THR A 10 4.02 -11.34 -3.54
C THR A 10 4.16 -10.86 -4.99
N GLU A 11 3.71 -11.65 -5.96
CA GLU A 11 3.67 -11.27 -7.37
C GLU A 11 2.84 -10.00 -7.59
N PHE A 12 1.63 -9.97 -7.04
CA PHE A 12 0.74 -8.83 -7.16
C PHE A 12 1.34 -7.55 -6.56
N LEU A 13 1.88 -7.62 -5.34
CA LEU A 13 2.53 -6.49 -4.68
C LEU A 13 3.79 -6.01 -5.43
N SER A 14 4.39 -6.87 -6.24
CA SER A 14 5.54 -6.55 -7.09
C SER A 14 5.17 -6.02 -8.47
N THR A 15 3.91 -6.10 -8.88
CA THR A 15 3.43 -5.64 -10.19
C THR A 15 3.65 -4.13 -10.35
N PRO A 16 4.37 -3.66 -11.40
CA PRO A 16 4.57 -2.24 -11.64
C PRO A 16 3.27 -1.48 -11.95
N GLY A 17 3.25 -0.18 -11.70
CA GLY A 17 2.17 0.73 -12.09
C GLY A 17 0.93 0.70 -11.19
N ILE A 18 0.79 -0.27 -10.29
CA ILE A 18 -0.35 -0.32 -9.37
C ILE A 18 -0.14 0.67 -8.24
N LEU A 19 -1.07 1.63 -8.08
CA LEU A 19 -1.03 2.58 -6.98
C LEU A 19 -1.58 1.95 -5.69
N MET A 20 -1.01 2.37 -4.57
CA MET A 20 -1.56 2.11 -3.25
C MET A 20 -2.37 3.32 -2.78
N ARG A 21 -3.51 3.08 -2.15
CA ARG A 21 -4.26 4.10 -1.43
C ARG A 21 -3.98 3.94 0.05
N ILE A 22 -3.44 5.00 0.66
CA ILE A 22 -3.26 5.08 2.11
C ILE A 22 -4.43 5.84 2.72
N ALA A 23 -4.98 5.29 3.79
CA ALA A 23 -5.93 5.95 4.67
C ALA A 23 -5.25 6.23 6.01
N CYS A 24 -5.26 7.47 6.46
CA CYS A 24 -4.75 7.91 7.76
C CYS A 24 -5.73 8.90 8.40
N LEU A 25 -5.50 9.27 9.66
CA LEU A 25 -6.39 10.12 10.43
C LEU A 25 -5.79 11.52 10.62
N ARG A 26 -6.61 12.53 10.41
CA ARG A 26 -6.31 13.91 10.80
C ARG A 26 -6.45 14.10 12.31
N ALA A 27 -5.99 15.23 12.82
CA ALA A 27 -6.08 15.59 14.23
C ALA A 27 -7.50 15.59 14.81
N ASP A 28 -8.48 15.89 13.98
CA ASP A 28 -9.90 15.88 14.36
C ASP A 28 -10.57 14.49 14.22
N GLY A 29 -9.78 13.48 13.86
CA GLY A 29 -10.26 12.12 13.63
C GLY A 29 -10.89 11.88 12.26
N SER A 30 -10.98 12.89 11.40
CA SER A 30 -11.51 12.72 10.05
C SER A 30 -10.52 11.92 9.17
N PRO A 31 -11.02 11.02 8.29
CA PRO A 31 -10.14 10.25 7.43
C PRO A 31 -9.56 11.08 6.29
N LEU A 32 -8.28 10.85 5.99
CA LEU A 32 -7.62 11.28 4.77
C LEU A 32 -7.29 10.06 3.93
N ILE A 33 -7.59 10.09 2.64
CA ILE A 33 -7.23 9.04 1.69
C ILE A 33 -6.49 9.68 0.51
N THR A 34 -5.35 9.10 0.14
CA THR A 34 -4.59 9.55 -1.03
C THR A 34 -3.93 8.39 -1.76
N PRO A 35 -3.88 8.40 -3.12
CA PRO A 35 -3.09 7.46 -3.88
C PRO A 35 -1.61 7.83 -3.80
N ILE A 36 -0.76 6.84 -3.56
CA ILE A 36 0.68 7.03 -3.42
C ILE A 36 1.46 5.89 -4.11
N TRP A 37 2.72 6.15 -4.38
CA TRP A 37 3.70 5.16 -4.81
C TRP A 37 4.17 4.34 -3.61
N PHE A 38 4.48 3.07 -3.85
CA PHE A 38 5.00 2.16 -2.83
C PHE A 38 5.94 1.13 -3.44
N ILE A 39 6.67 0.45 -2.58
CA ILE A 39 7.36 -0.79 -2.93
C ILE A 39 7.13 -1.83 -1.83
N HIS A 40 6.95 -3.08 -2.24
CA HIS A 40 7.01 -4.23 -1.35
C HIS A 40 8.46 -4.73 -1.30
N HIS A 41 9.07 -4.67 -0.14
CA HIS A 41 10.45 -5.07 0.07
C HIS A 41 10.59 -5.66 1.49
N GLU A 42 11.33 -6.75 1.65
CA GLU A 42 11.62 -7.38 2.95
C GLU A 42 10.38 -7.57 3.86
N ASN A 43 9.28 -8.04 3.26
CA ASN A 43 8.02 -8.29 3.97
C ASN A 43 7.39 -7.03 4.61
N ALA A 44 7.64 -5.86 4.04
CA ALA A 44 7.03 -4.59 4.42
C ALA A 44 6.63 -3.77 3.19
N ILE A 45 5.71 -2.85 3.37
CA ILE A 45 5.31 -1.88 2.35
C ILE A 45 5.98 -0.55 2.68
N TYR A 46 6.85 -0.07 1.80
CA TYR A 46 7.57 1.20 1.96
C TYR A 46 6.95 2.30 1.10
N PHE A 47 6.90 3.51 1.63
CA PHE A 47 6.38 4.70 0.96
C PHE A 47 7.00 5.98 1.52
N THR A 48 6.88 7.08 0.75
CA THR A 48 7.72 8.26 0.98
C THR A 48 6.88 9.55 0.96
N PRO A 49 6.34 10.01 2.11
CA PRO A 49 5.70 11.32 2.20
C PRO A 49 6.72 12.45 2.02
N ARG A 50 6.34 13.48 1.25
CA ARG A 50 7.09 14.72 1.17
C ARG A 50 6.91 15.57 2.44
N ALA A 51 7.89 16.40 2.76
CA ALA A 51 7.88 17.28 3.93
C ALA A 51 6.58 18.10 4.07
N GLN A 52 6.04 18.60 2.95
CA GLN A 52 4.84 19.43 2.94
C GLN A 52 3.53 18.65 2.73
N SER A 53 3.56 17.34 2.69
CA SER A 53 2.35 16.55 2.50
C SER A 53 1.53 16.48 3.79
N GLU A 54 0.22 16.71 3.71
CA GLU A 54 -0.70 16.64 4.86
C GLU A 54 -0.63 15.27 5.54
N TRP A 55 -0.52 14.21 4.76
CA TRP A 55 -0.51 12.85 5.30
C TRP A 55 0.77 12.48 6.07
N LEU A 56 1.91 13.20 5.89
CA LEU A 56 3.06 13.09 6.80
C LEU A 56 2.70 13.58 8.20
N GLY A 57 1.98 14.69 8.30
CA GLY A 57 1.48 15.20 9.56
C GLY A 57 0.53 14.20 10.25
N CYS A 58 -0.36 13.58 9.49
CA CYS A 58 -1.25 12.53 9.99
C CYS A 58 -0.46 11.35 10.57
N LEU A 59 0.53 10.83 9.83
CA LEU A 59 1.37 9.70 10.28
C LEU A 59 2.16 10.00 11.56
N ARG A 60 2.69 11.22 11.67
CA ARG A 60 3.43 11.65 12.88
C ARG A 60 2.55 11.74 14.11
N GLN A 61 1.29 12.06 13.92
CA GLN A 61 0.32 12.18 15.01
C GLN A 61 -0.30 10.83 15.39
N ASP A 62 -0.70 10.05 14.38
CA ASP A 62 -1.33 8.74 14.57
C ASP A 62 -0.84 7.82 13.44
N SER A 63 -0.01 6.87 13.80
CA SER A 63 0.59 5.93 12.84
C SER A 63 -0.34 4.80 12.40
N ARG A 64 -1.57 4.70 12.94
CA ARG A 64 -2.57 3.73 12.50
C ARG A 64 -3.02 4.05 11.09
N ILE A 65 -2.96 3.06 10.21
CA ILE A 65 -3.28 3.26 8.79
C ILE A 65 -4.03 2.07 8.20
N GLY A 66 -4.74 2.37 7.12
CA GLY A 66 -5.25 1.37 6.20
C GLY A 66 -4.61 1.54 4.82
N LEU A 67 -4.17 0.45 4.21
CA LEU A 67 -3.67 0.43 2.85
C LEU A 67 -4.61 -0.37 1.97
N CYS A 68 -4.93 0.15 0.79
CA CYS A 68 -5.65 -0.57 -0.26
C CYS A 68 -4.81 -0.58 -1.53
N ILE A 69 -4.46 -1.78 -1.98
CA ILE A 69 -3.77 -2.03 -3.23
C ILE A 69 -4.69 -2.90 -4.08
N ASP A 70 -5.14 -2.39 -5.21
CA ASP A 70 -6.08 -3.09 -6.07
C ASP A 70 -5.82 -2.79 -7.54
N GLU A 71 -6.14 -3.75 -8.40
CA GLU A 71 -6.11 -3.59 -9.86
C GLU A 71 -7.52 -3.41 -10.42
N GLN A 72 -7.62 -2.74 -11.56
CA GLN A 72 -8.90 -2.50 -12.24
C GLN A 72 -9.28 -3.59 -13.23
N ASP A 73 -8.31 -4.39 -13.65
CA ASP A 73 -8.51 -5.47 -14.61
C ASP A 73 -8.82 -6.79 -13.89
N LEU A 74 -9.52 -7.69 -14.57
CA LEU A 74 -9.72 -9.05 -14.06
C LEU A 74 -8.37 -9.75 -13.86
N PRO A 75 -8.22 -10.49 -12.77
CA PRO A 75 -9.27 -10.97 -11.84
C PRO A 75 -9.54 -10.04 -10.64
N TYR A 76 -9.25 -8.75 -10.70
CA TYR A 76 -9.48 -7.76 -9.62
C TYR A 76 -8.78 -8.14 -8.33
N ARG A 77 -7.47 -8.44 -8.42
CA ARG A 77 -6.66 -8.75 -7.23
C ARG A 77 -6.65 -7.57 -6.27
N LYS A 78 -6.74 -7.85 -4.99
CA LYS A 78 -6.74 -6.84 -3.93
C LYS A 78 -5.96 -7.31 -2.73
N VAL A 79 -5.21 -6.38 -2.14
CA VAL A 79 -4.56 -6.54 -0.84
C VAL A 79 -4.95 -5.37 0.04
N ILE A 80 -5.53 -5.66 1.19
CA ILE A 80 -5.86 -4.68 2.23
C ILE A 80 -4.96 -4.95 3.42
N ILE A 81 -4.32 -3.91 3.93
CA ILE A 81 -3.44 -3.99 5.09
C ILE A 81 -3.96 -3.00 6.13
N GLU A 82 -4.18 -3.45 7.35
CA GLU A 82 -4.52 -2.63 8.51
C GLU A 82 -3.41 -2.80 9.54
N GLY A 83 -2.70 -1.71 9.86
CA GLY A 83 -1.53 -1.78 10.73
C GLY A 83 -1.07 -0.42 11.22
N GLN A 84 0.16 -0.38 11.68
CA GLN A 84 0.83 0.85 12.09
C GLN A 84 2.02 1.12 11.17
N ALA A 85 2.16 2.37 10.77
CA ALA A 85 3.31 2.83 10.01
C ALA A 85 4.48 3.11 10.96
N GLU A 86 5.69 2.74 10.52
CA GLU A 86 6.94 2.95 11.23
C GLU A 86 7.83 3.91 10.45
N LEU A 87 8.37 4.92 11.13
CA LEU A 87 9.35 5.84 10.56
C LEU A 87 10.70 5.13 10.49
N ILE A 88 11.26 5.02 9.28
CA ILE A 88 12.58 4.41 9.05
C ILE A 88 13.67 5.48 8.93
N HIS A 89 13.38 6.54 8.14
CA HIS A 89 14.25 7.70 8.00
C HIS A 89 13.43 8.97 8.00
N ASP A 90 13.84 9.98 8.76
CA ASP A 90 13.17 11.27 8.83
C ASP A 90 13.63 12.20 7.69
N LEU A 91 13.01 13.37 7.62
CA LEU A 91 13.35 14.44 6.68
C LEU A 91 14.83 14.81 6.82
N GLY A 92 15.51 15.04 5.70
CA GLY A 92 16.93 15.34 5.65
C GLY A 92 17.86 14.12 5.63
N GLU A 93 17.31 12.91 5.76
CA GLU A 93 18.07 11.65 5.67
C GLU A 93 17.93 10.96 4.30
N ASP A 94 17.40 11.66 3.30
CA ASP A 94 17.08 11.13 1.96
C ASP A 94 18.26 10.41 1.29
N ASP A 95 19.49 10.86 1.52
CA ASP A 95 20.68 10.29 0.89
C ASP A 95 20.96 8.84 1.35
N LEU A 96 20.50 8.46 2.54
CA LEU A 96 20.70 7.12 3.09
C LEU A 96 19.89 6.05 2.37
N TRP A 97 18.77 6.44 1.76
CA TRP A 97 17.84 5.51 1.13
C TRP A 97 17.46 5.91 -0.31
N ARG A 98 18.25 6.76 -0.96
CA ARG A 98 18.01 7.26 -2.31
C ARG A 98 17.85 6.15 -3.34
N ASP A 99 18.57 5.05 -3.19
CA ASP A 99 18.46 3.91 -4.09
C ASP A 99 17.11 3.21 -3.97
N LEU A 100 16.54 3.11 -2.77
CA LEU A 100 15.18 2.60 -2.59
C LEU A 100 14.15 3.52 -3.26
N TYR A 101 14.36 4.85 -3.18
CA TYR A 101 13.49 5.80 -3.87
C TYR A 101 13.55 5.66 -5.40
N ARG A 102 14.73 5.41 -5.96
CA ARG A 102 14.87 5.08 -7.40
C ARG A 102 14.09 3.82 -7.77
N GLN A 103 14.15 2.79 -6.95
CA GLN A 103 13.38 1.56 -7.15
C GLN A 103 11.87 1.84 -7.07
N ILE A 104 11.40 2.65 -6.12
CA ILE A 104 10.00 3.07 -6.05
C ILE A 104 9.62 3.81 -7.34
N ALA A 105 10.37 4.81 -7.76
CA ALA A 105 10.09 5.56 -8.98
C ALA A 105 10.05 4.67 -10.23
N GLY A 106 10.98 3.74 -10.37
CA GLY A 106 11.07 2.81 -11.49
C GLY A 106 9.89 1.84 -11.63
N ARG A 107 9.04 1.73 -10.60
CA ARG A 107 7.77 0.99 -10.70
C ARG A 107 6.68 1.74 -11.46
N TYR A 108 6.77 3.07 -11.55
CA TYR A 108 5.69 3.94 -12.03
C TYR A 108 6.03 4.77 -13.25
N VAL A 109 7.32 4.99 -13.48
CA VAL A 109 7.80 5.71 -14.65
C VAL A 109 8.86 4.89 -15.39
N PRO A 110 9.06 5.09 -16.72
CA PRO A 110 10.10 4.40 -17.46
C PRO A 110 11.48 4.59 -16.82
N ALA A 111 12.36 3.59 -16.96
CA ALA A 111 13.65 3.56 -16.27
C ALA A 111 14.54 4.79 -16.55
N ASP A 112 14.52 5.29 -17.78
CA ASP A 112 15.21 6.51 -18.20
C ASP A 112 14.62 7.78 -17.58
N ALA A 113 13.31 7.79 -17.31
CA ALA A 113 12.61 8.90 -16.66
C ALA A 113 12.72 8.84 -15.13
N ALA A 114 12.96 7.67 -14.55
CA ALA A 114 12.99 7.49 -13.08
C ALA A 114 14.14 8.29 -12.46
N GLU A 115 15.34 8.24 -13.01
CA GLU A 115 16.48 9.03 -12.53
C GLU A 115 16.23 10.53 -12.69
N ALA A 116 15.74 10.96 -13.86
CA ALA A 116 15.39 12.35 -14.08
C ALA A 116 14.33 12.85 -13.08
N TYR A 117 13.34 12.01 -12.76
CA TYR A 117 12.34 12.33 -11.75
C TYR A 117 12.95 12.50 -10.35
N VAL A 118 13.85 11.60 -9.94
CA VAL A 118 14.55 11.69 -8.64
C VAL A 118 15.37 12.96 -8.57
N GLN A 119 16.16 13.28 -9.62
CA GLN A 119 17.01 14.48 -9.69
C GLN A 119 16.19 15.77 -9.69
N ASN A 120 15.09 15.81 -10.44
CA ASN A 120 14.21 16.99 -10.52
C ASN A 120 13.43 17.26 -9.21
N THR A 121 13.43 16.34 -8.29
CA THR A 121 12.76 16.47 -6.97
C THR A 121 13.71 16.28 -5.80
N ILE A 122 15.02 16.43 -6.04
CA ILE A 122 16.07 16.14 -5.04
C ILE A 122 16.05 17.13 -3.88
N ASP A 123 15.57 18.34 -4.12
CA ASP A 123 15.38 19.42 -3.14
C ASP A 123 14.08 19.27 -2.32
N GLN A 124 13.25 18.30 -2.65
CA GLN A 124 11.99 18.04 -1.94
C GLN A 124 12.19 16.92 -0.92
N GLU A 125 12.56 17.30 0.29
CA GLU A 125 12.78 16.36 1.40
C GLU A 125 11.61 15.39 1.57
N ARG A 126 11.96 14.13 1.85
CA ARG A 126 11.01 13.03 2.07
C ARG A 126 11.40 12.26 3.32
N ALA A 127 10.41 11.77 4.03
CA ALA A 127 10.62 10.75 5.04
C ALA A 127 10.39 9.36 4.43
N LEU A 128 11.08 8.35 4.92
CA LEU A 128 10.83 6.95 4.58
C LEU A 128 10.05 6.29 5.69
N TRP A 129 8.89 5.77 5.35
CA TRP A 129 8.02 5.01 6.25
C TRP A 129 7.80 3.61 5.71
N CYS A 130 7.52 2.67 6.61
CA CYS A 130 7.05 1.35 6.19
C CYS A 130 5.86 0.86 7.04
N VAL A 131 5.19 -0.17 6.54
CA VAL A 131 4.25 -0.97 7.30
C VAL A 131 4.72 -2.42 7.21
N PRO A 132 5.22 -2.99 8.31
CA PRO A 132 5.54 -4.42 8.36
C PRO A 132 4.28 -5.26 8.11
N LEU A 133 4.38 -6.28 7.27
CA LEU A 133 3.27 -7.22 7.08
C LEU A 133 3.13 -8.16 8.28
N THR A 134 4.24 -8.45 8.97
CA THR A 134 4.22 -9.15 10.25
C THR A 134 3.63 -8.24 11.32
N GLY A 135 2.61 -8.73 12.02
CA GLY A 135 1.90 -7.95 13.03
C GLY A 135 0.74 -7.10 12.49
N SER A 136 0.65 -6.93 11.17
CA SER A 136 -0.49 -6.27 10.52
C SER A 136 -1.58 -7.27 10.16
N THR A 137 -2.82 -6.78 10.05
CA THR A 137 -3.91 -7.56 9.46
C THR A 137 -3.84 -7.45 7.95
N VAL A 138 -3.45 -8.53 7.28
CA VAL A 138 -3.36 -8.59 5.81
C VAL A 138 -4.49 -9.45 5.27
N LYS A 139 -5.25 -8.90 4.31
CA LYS A 139 -6.36 -9.59 3.65
C LYS A 139 -6.21 -9.42 2.15
N SER A 140 -6.27 -10.53 1.42
CA SER A 140 -6.12 -10.54 -0.02
C SER A 140 -7.14 -11.46 -0.67
N TRP A 141 -7.64 -11.08 -1.84
CA TRP A 141 -8.56 -11.89 -2.62
C TRP A 141 -8.60 -11.42 -4.08
N ARG A 142 -9.19 -12.25 -4.93
CA ARG A 142 -9.46 -11.98 -6.33
C ARG A 142 -10.79 -12.61 -6.78
N MET A 143 -11.23 -12.27 -7.95
CA MET A 143 -12.31 -13.02 -8.61
C MET A 143 -11.83 -14.43 -8.96
N PRO A 144 -12.75 -15.41 -9.00
CA PRO A 144 -12.42 -16.74 -9.49
C PRO A 144 -11.86 -16.71 -10.92
N LEU A 145 -10.88 -17.55 -11.18
CA LEU A 145 -10.39 -17.82 -12.53
C LEU A 145 -11.28 -18.87 -13.22
N ASP A 146 -11.08 -19.07 -14.56
CA ASP A 146 -11.78 -20.06 -15.31
C ASP A 146 -11.62 -21.46 -14.69
N GLY A 147 -12.74 -22.14 -14.45
CA GLY A 147 -12.77 -23.46 -13.81
C GLY A 147 -12.80 -23.45 -12.28
N GLU A 148 -12.64 -22.30 -11.64
CA GLU A 148 -12.83 -22.19 -10.20
C GLU A 148 -14.30 -21.95 -9.83
N PRO A 149 -14.79 -22.48 -8.69
CA PRO A 149 -16.15 -22.25 -8.25
C PRO A 149 -16.39 -20.75 -7.94
N ALA A 150 -17.47 -20.20 -8.52
CA ALA A 150 -17.87 -18.80 -8.31
C ALA A 150 -18.62 -18.57 -6.98
N ASN A 151 -18.43 -19.40 -5.98
CA ASN A 151 -19.13 -19.33 -4.71
C ASN A 151 -18.57 -18.19 -3.85
N GLY A 152 -19.45 -17.39 -3.28
CA GLY A 152 -19.10 -16.33 -2.35
C GLY A 152 -18.38 -15.14 -3.02
N ILE A 153 -19.11 -14.36 -3.81
CA ILE A 153 -18.57 -13.16 -4.49
C ILE A 153 -18.08 -12.10 -3.50
N TRP A 154 -18.67 -12.04 -2.30
CA TRP A 154 -18.32 -11.04 -1.28
C TRP A 154 -17.48 -11.62 -0.15
N HIS A 155 -16.52 -10.85 0.33
CA HIS A 155 -15.68 -11.26 1.45
C HIS A 155 -16.46 -11.09 2.76
N GLN A 156 -16.71 -12.18 3.49
CA GLN A 156 -17.51 -12.24 4.71
C GLN A 156 -17.22 -11.14 5.74
N ARG A 157 -15.96 -10.76 5.88
CA ARG A 157 -15.56 -9.76 6.88
C ARG A 157 -16.24 -8.40 6.73
N TYR A 158 -16.84 -8.08 5.59
CA TYR A 158 -17.57 -6.84 5.37
C TYR A 158 -19.05 -6.93 5.74
N TYR A 159 -19.51 -8.10 6.08
CA TYR A 159 -20.86 -8.27 6.59
C TYR A 159 -20.90 -7.96 8.08
N ALA A 160 -21.97 -7.30 8.55
CA ALA A 160 -22.20 -7.11 9.96
C ALA A 160 -22.40 -8.47 10.63
N PRO A 161 -21.93 -8.65 11.88
CA PRO A 161 -22.17 -9.87 12.64
C PRO A 161 -23.66 -10.22 12.71
N GLY A 162 -24.00 -11.51 12.60
CA GLY A 162 -25.39 -12.00 12.64
C GLY A 162 -26.19 -11.85 11.34
N THR A 163 -25.53 -11.45 10.23
CA THR A 163 -26.17 -11.50 8.91
C THR A 163 -26.01 -12.87 8.27
N HIS A 164 -26.91 -13.23 7.34
CA HIS A 164 -26.87 -14.52 6.64
C HIS A 164 -25.50 -14.89 6.02
N PHE A 165 -24.72 -13.90 5.67
CA PHE A 165 -23.44 -14.08 5.02
C PHE A 165 -22.23 -14.02 5.97
N SER A 166 -22.42 -13.74 7.27
CA SER A 166 -21.32 -13.64 8.22
C SER A 166 -20.80 -14.99 8.69
N ASP A 167 -21.62 -16.05 8.58
CA ASP A 167 -21.38 -17.37 9.17
C ASP A 167 -21.05 -18.47 8.13
N SER A 168 -20.90 -18.11 6.85
CA SER A 168 -20.65 -19.06 5.77
C SER A 168 -19.18 -19.16 5.35
#